data_6beb7cf1da7cb5fbe6731ac4a592194a
#
_entry.id   6beb7cf1da7cb5fbe6731ac4a592194a
#
_cell.length_a   1.000
_cell.length_b   1.000
_cell.length_c   1.000
_cell.angle_alpha   90.00
_cell.angle_beta   90.00
_cell.angle_gamma   90.00
#
_symmetry.space_group_name_H-M   'P 1'
#
loop_
_entity.id
_entity.type
_entity.pdbx_description
1 polymer ?
#
loop_
_entity_poly.entity_id
_entity_poly.type
_entity_poly.pdbx_seq_one_letter_code
_entity_poly.pdbx_strand_id
1 'polypeptide(L)'
;TKLIFLQDFLRTNGYLYHQITSAEKKDSLYLVNFDLGKKTDSLKINFNKHEAQLKSIVQINESTKTIAIQNTESFLKSIVETLAKKGYSISTVKLTNHQFLNDIITADLDLHLDEQRRIDQLVFTPYNSFPTGIKQRWIKKYEKQPFTDAVTHALQKEMSQFPFIKTTKQPEVLFTESTTALYL
;
A
#
# COMPACT_ATOMS: atom_id res chain seq x y z
N THR A 1 -4.60 24.19 -5.67
CA THR A 1 -3.54 23.16 -5.74
C THR A 1 -2.38 23.42 -4.79
N LYS A 2 -1.74 24.62 -4.81
CA LYS A 2 -0.63 24.95 -3.89
C LYS A 2 -1.06 25.02 -2.41
N LEU A 3 -2.27 25.51 -2.14
CA LEU A 3 -2.81 25.61 -0.79
C LEU A 3 -3.06 24.22 -0.16
N ILE A 4 -3.60 23.29 -0.93
CA ILE A 4 -3.83 21.92 -0.48
C ILE A 4 -2.48 21.28 -0.12
N PHE A 5 -1.47 21.43 -0.96
CA PHE A 5 -0.12 20.91 -0.69
C PHE A 5 0.47 21.50 0.61
N LEU A 6 0.27 22.80 0.86
CA LEU A 6 0.75 23.42 2.10
C LEU A 6 0.00 22.90 3.34
N GLN A 7 -1.31 22.70 3.23
CA GLN A 7 -2.11 22.11 4.32
C GLN A 7 -1.68 20.66 4.62
N ASP A 8 -1.44 19.86 3.58
CA ASP A 8 -0.96 18.49 3.73
C ASP A 8 0.46 18.48 4.33
N PHE A 9 1.33 19.39 3.90
CA PHE A 9 2.64 19.58 4.51
C PHE A 9 2.55 19.93 5.99
N LEU A 10 1.67 20.84 6.40
CA LEU A 10 1.46 21.21 7.78
C LEU A 10 0.96 20.03 8.61
N ARG A 11 -0.01 19.27 8.09
CA ARG A 11 -0.53 18.05 8.76
C ARG A 11 0.57 17.00 8.94
N THR A 12 1.35 16.72 7.90
CA THR A 12 2.45 15.76 7.95
C THR A 12 3.52 16.18 8.97
N ASN A 13 3.68 17.47 9.22
CA ASN A 13 4.61 18.00 10.20
C ASN A 13 4.01 18.18 11.61
N GLY A 14 2.79 17.68 11.84
CA GLY A 14 2.17 17.65 13.16
C GLY A 14 1.27 18.86 13.49
N TYR A 15 1.05 19.78 12.56
CA TYR A 15 0.12 20.90 12.73
C TYR A 15 -1.29 20.52 12.28
N LEU A 16 -1.92 19.59 12.96
CA LEU A 16 -3.20 19.01 12.55
C LEU A 16 -4.39 19.97 12.68
N TYR A 17 -4.30 20.91 13.59
CA TYR A 17 -5.36 21.87 13.90
C TYR A 17 -5.12 23.24 13.26
N HIS A 18 -4.20 23.32 12.28
CA HIS A 18 -3.98 24.56 11.57
C HIS A 18 -5.28 25.07 10.92
N GLN A 19 -5.47 26.36 10.95
CA GLN A 19 -6.62 27.03 10.35
C GLN A 19 -6.14 28.17 9.46
N ILE A 20 -6.85 28.39 8.36
CA ILE A 20 -6.64 29.57 7.52
C ILE A 20 -7.39 30.73 8.17
N THR A 21 -6.67 31.74 8.64
CA THR A 21 -7.25 32.91 9.30
C THR A 21 -7.65 34.00 8.30
N SER A 22 -6.88 34.13 7.23
CA SER A 22 -7.25 35.01 6.11
C SER A 22 -6.63 34.53 4.80
N ALA A 23 -7.30 34.82 3.68
CA ALA A 23 -6.80 34.58 2.34
C ALA A 23 -7.18 35.78 1.44
N GLU A 24 -6.19 36.51 0.98
CA GLU A 24 -6.37 37.69 0.13
C GLU A 24 -5.62 37.52 -1.17
N LYS A 25 -6.25 37.95 -2.27
CA LYS A 25 -5.60 38.04 -3.55
C LYS A 25 -5.19 39.50 -3.79
N LYS A 26 -3.90 39.73 -3.91
CA LYS A 26 -3.35 41.05 -4.23
C LYS A 26 -2.55 40.95 -5.54
N ASP A 27 -3.12 41.45 -6.60
CA ASP A 27 -2.60 41.32 -7.98
C ASP A 27 -2.38 39.84 -8.38
N SER A 28 -1.14 39.48 -8.59
CA SER A 28 -0.72 38.12 -8.94
C SER A 28 -0.32 37.25 -7.73
N LEU A 29 -0.42 37.79 -6.51
CA LEU A 29 -0.02 37.12 -5.28
C LEU A 29 -1.25 36.72 -4.46
N TYR A 30 -1.17 35.54 -3.85
CA TYR A 30 -2.10 35.12 -2.82
C TYR A 30 -1.40 35.17 -1.48
N LEU A 31 -1.91 36.02 -0.60
CA LEU A 31 -1.47 36.08 0.80
C LEU A 31 -2.41 35.23 1.63
N VAL A 32 -1.87 34.23 2.30
CA VAL A 32 -2.64 33.33 3.16
C VAL A 32 -1.98 33.31 4.52
N ASN A 33 -2.75 33.68 5.54
CA ASN A 33 -2.31 33.59 6.93
C ASN A 33 -2.87 32.33 7.58
N PHE A 34 -2.02 31.65 8.33
CA PHE A 34 -2.38 30.45 9.06
C PHE A 34 -2.21 30.67 10.56
N ASP A 35 -3.18 30.21 11.32
CA ASP A 35 -2.97 29.84 12.71
C ASP A 35 -2.52 28.36 12.72
N LEU A 36 -1.29 28.12 13.13
CA LEU A 36 -0.70 26.77 13.12
C LEU A 36 -1.27 25.87 14.22
N GLY A 37 -1.81 26.49 15.28
CA GLY A 37 -2.25 25.74 16.45
C GLY A 37 -1.09 25.02 17.14
N LYS A 38 -1.45 24.03 17.96
CA LYS A 38 -0.46 23.25 18.71
C LYS A 38 0.16 22.15 17.83
N LYS A 39 1.48 22.04 17.85
CA LYS A 39 2.20 20.97 17.18
C LYS A 39 2.12 19.67 17.98
N THR A 40 1.82 18.57 17.32
CA THR A 40 1.85 17.22 17.88
C THR A 40 2.93 16.41 17.17
N ASP A 41 3.86 15.85 17.92
CA ASP A 41 5.00 15.15 17.34
C ASP A 41 4.81 13.62 17.32
N SER A 42 3.88 13.08 18.10
CA SER A 42 3.71 11.64 18.23
C SER A 42 2.26 11.17 18.09
N LEU A 43 2.12 9.99 17.52
CA LEU A 43 0.88 9.28 17.34
C LEU A 43 0.98 7.91 18.01
N LYS A 44 0.02 7.61 18.91
CA LYS A 44 -0.14 6.30 19.52
C LYS A 44 -1.21 5.51 18.74
N ILE A 45 -0.81 4.39 18.17
CA ILE A 45 -1.69 3.52 17.40
C ILE A 45 -2.09 2.32 18.25
N ASN A 46 -3.38 2.03 18.33
CA ASN A 46 -3.94 0.86 18.99
C ASN A 46 -4.21 -0.24 17.95
N PHE A 47 -3.83 -1.46 18.28
CA PHE A 47 -3.98 -2.64 17.41
C PHE A 47 -5.05 -3.63 17.92
N ASN A 48 -5.69 -3.36 19.04
CA ASN A 48 -6.56 -4.29 19.77
C ASN A 48 -7.63 -4.98 18.89
N LYS A 49 -8.18 -4.23 17.92
CA LYS A 49 -9.24 -4.76 17.03
C LYS A 49 -8.74 -5.88 16.10
N HIS A 50 -7.46 -5.84 15.71
CA HIS A 50 -6.86 -6.74 14.73
C HIS A 50 -5.59 -7.43 15.23
N GLU A 51 -5.41 -7.50 16.56
CA GLU A 51 -4.20 -8.02 17.20
C GLU A 51 -3.81 -9.42 16.69
N ALA A 52 -4.78 -10.32 16.58
CA ALA A 52 -4.52 -11.69 16.12
C ALA A 52 -3.99 -11.75 14.68
N GLN A 53 -4.58 -10.99 13.76
CA GLN A 53 -4.13 -10.93 12.36
C GLN A 53 -2.77 -10.24 12.24
N LEU A 54 -2.57 -9.14 12.96
CA LEU A 54 -1.31 -8.40 12.96
C LEU A 54 -0.16 -9.22 13.53
N LYS A 55 -0.42 -9.98 14.59
CA LYS A 55 0.56 -10.89 15.18
C LYS A 55 0.93 -12.05 14.25
N SER A 56 -0.07 -12.69 13.65
CA SER A 56 0.16 -13.87 12.81
C SER A 56 0.74 -13.53 11.43
N ILE A 57 0.28 -12.43 10.82
CA ILE A 57 0.64 -12.09 9.45
C ILE A 57 1.77 -11.04 9.41
N VAL A 58 1.66 -9.96 10.18
CA VAL A 58 2.60 -8.83 10.13
C VAL A 58 3.72 -8.94 11.16
N GLN A 59 3.55 -9.84 12.16
CA GLN A 59 4.48 -10.04 13.28
C GLN A 59 4.57 -8.83 14.23
N ILE A 60 3.51 -8.05 14.34
CA ILE A 60 3.37 -7.01 15.36
C ILE A 60 2.82 -7.68 16.61
N ASN A 61 3.64 -7.72 17.69
CA ASN A 61 3.28 -8.41 18.94
C ASN A 61 2.82 -7.44 20.04
N GLU A 62 2.79 -6.16 19.74
CA GLU A 62 2.41 -5.10 20.68
C GLU A 62 0.94 -4.75 20.49
N SER A 63 0.21 -4.46 21.58
CA SER A 63 -1.17 -3.98 21.52
C SER A 63 -1.26 -2.49 21.14
N THR A 64 -0.18 -1.74 21.35
CA THR A 64 -0.06 -0.32 20.99
C THR A 64 1.34 0.04 20.55
N LYS A 65 1.47 1.00 19.64
CA LYS A 65 2.76 1.51 19.19
C LYS A 65 2.72 3.04 19.09
N THR A 66 3.75 3.69 19.64
CA THR A 66 3.91 5.13 19.48
C THR A 66 4.97 5.40 18.42
N ILE A 67 4.62 6.23 17.45
CA ILE A 67 5.50 6.63 16.35
C ILE A 67 5.50 8.15 16.19
N ALA A 68 6.53 8.69 15.56
CA ALA A 68 6.51 10.08 15.13
C ALA A 68 5.45 10.25 14.03
N ILE A 69 4.70 11.35 14.05
CA ILE A 69 3.63 11.63 13.06
C ILE A 69 4.17 11.56 11.63
N GLN A 70 5.37 12.08 11.39
CA GLN A 70 6.03 12.05 10.09
C GLN A 70 6.24 10.62 9.54
N ASN A 71 6.30 9.62 10.41
CA ASN A 71 6.52 8.22 10.05
C ASN A 71 5.22 7.44 9.88
N THR A 72 4.05 8.09 10.02
CA THR A 72 2.76 7.41 9.96
C THR A 72 2.53 6.74 8.62
N GLU A 73 2.74 7.46 7.54
CA GLU A 73 2.54 6.93 6.19
C GLU A 73 3.50 5.76 5.88
N SER A 74 4.78 5.93 6.19
CA SER A 74 5.79 4.88 5.98
C SER A 74 5.50 3.63 6.83
N PHE A 75 5.00 3.81 8.05
CA PHE A 75 4.60 2.70 8.90
C PHE A 75 3.39 1.95 8.34
N LEU A 76 2.32 2.65 7.95
CA LEU A 76 1.15 2.01 7.33
C LEU A 76 1.52 1.31 6.02
N LYS A 77 2.34 1.94 5.20
CA LYS A 77 2.87 1.36 3.96
C LYS A 77 3.65 0.07 4.23
N SER A 78 4.48 0.03 5.27
CA SER A 78 5.24 -1.19 5.64
C SER A 78 4.33 -2.37 6.01
N ILE A 79 3.17 -2.10 6.63
CA ILE A 79 2.16 -3.12 6.91
C ILE A 79 1.56 -3.64 5.61
N VAL A 80 1.12 -2.74 4.71
CA VAL A 80 0.53 -3.11 3.42
C VAL A 80 1.52 -3.92 2.58
N GLU A 81 2.79 -3.50 2.51
CA GLU A 81 3.84 -4.23 1.80
C GLU A 81 4.08 -5.64 2.39
N THR A 82 4.00 -5.76 3.72
CA THR A 82 4.15 -7.07 4.38
C THR A 82 2.97 -7.99 4.06
N LEU A 83 1.75 -7.45 4.02
CA LEU A 83 0.56 -8.17 3.60
C LEU A 83 0.66 -8.62 2.13
N ALA A 84 1.07 -7.73 1.23
CA ALA A 84 1.25 -8.03 -0.19
C ALA A 84 2.31 -9.11 -0.42
N LYS A 85 3.45 -9.08 0.30
CA LYS A 85 4.47 -10.14 0.27
C LYS A 85 3.95 -11.51 0.68
N LYS A 86 2.85 -11.56 1.43
CA LYS A 86 2.20 -12.82 1.87
C LYS A 86 0.97 -13.17 1.02
N GLY A 87 0.73 -12.44 -0.07
CA GLY A 87 -0.36 -12.71 -1.01
C GLY A 87 -1.69 -12.01 -0.69
N TYR A 88 -1.72 -11.14 0.33
CA TYR A 88 -2.89 -10.33 0.69
C TYR A 88 -2.85 -8.97 -0.05
N SER A 89 -2.81 -9.01 -1.38
CA SER A 89 -2.47 -7.85 -2.24
C SER A 89 -3.53 -6.76 -2.30
N ILE A 90 -4.78 -7.06 -1.95
CA ILE A 90 -5.92 -6.11 -2.00
C ILE A 90 -6.28 -5.58 -0.60
N SER A 91 -5.58 -6.05 0.44
CA SER A 91 -5.84 -5.61 1.81
C SER A 91 -5.51 -4.13 2.00
N THR A 92 -6.31 -3.47 2.82
CA THR A 92 -6.15 -2.04 3.11
C THR A 92 -5.96 -1.79 4.59
N VAL A 93 -5.19 -0.76 4.90
CA VAL A 93 -4.90 -0.34 6.27
C VAL A 93 -5.19 1.15 6.39
N LYS A 94 -5.91 1.55 7.42
CA LYS A 94 -6.21 2.94 7.71
C LYS A 94 -6.24 3.19 9.21
N LEU A 95 -6.13 4.44 9.61
CA LEU A 95 -6.33 4.88 10.98
C LEU A 95 -7.74 5.43 11.16
N THR A 96 -8.37 5.05 12.25
CA THR A 96 -9.73 5.47 12.61
C THR A 96 -9.76 5.94 14.06
N ASN A 97 -10.90 6.49 14.51
CA ASN A 97 -11.13 6.88 15.91
C ASN A 97 -10.03 7.79 16.47
N HIS A 98 -9.64 8.81 15.69
CA HIS A 98 -8.63 9.76 16.14
C HIS A 98 -9.12 10.52 17.36
N GLN A 99 -8.32 10.50 18.43
CA GLN A 99 -8.55 11.24 19.66
C GLN A 99 -7.30 12.03 20.02
N PHE A 100 -7.51 13.23 20.55
CA PHE A 100 -6.44 14.08 21.03
C PHE A 100 -6.55 14.19 22.54
N LEU A 101 -5.57 13.67 23.24
CA LEU A 101 -5.51 13.68 24.70
C LEU A 101 -4.08 13.95 25.17
N ASN A 102 -3.89 14.97 26.05
CA ASN A 102 -2.60 15.30 26.64
C ASN A 102 -1.46 15.43 25.63
N ASP A 103 -1.71 16.17 24.52
CA ASP A 103 -0.73 16.44 23.45
C ASP A 103 -0.31 15.21 22.63
N ILE A 104 -0.96 14.08 22.84
CA ILE A 104 -0.76 12.85 22.08
C ILE A 104 -2.01 12.57 21.28
N ILE A 105 -1.81 12.23 20.01
CA ILE A 105 -2.89 11.68 19.19
C ILE A 105 -2.93 10.19 19.42
N THR A 106 -4.13 9.68 19.64
CA THR A 106 -4.39 8.24 19.62
C THR A 106 -5.27 7.90 18.43
N ALA A 107 -5.04 6.78 17.79
CA ALA A 107 -5.87 6.27 16.71
C ALA A 107 -5.91 4.75 16.76
N ASP A 108 -6.99 4.18 16.26
CA ASP A 108 -7.11 2.74 16.09
C ASP A 108 -6.70 2.34 14.68
N LEU A 109 -5.89 1.29 14.56
CA LEU A 109 -5.59 0.71 13.27
C LEU A 109 -6.77 -0.16 12.82
N ASP A 110 -7.33 0.18 11.66
CA ASP A 110 -8.38 -0.58 11.01
C ASP A 110 -7.78 -1.31 9.81
N LEU A 111 -7.80 -2.64 9.87
CA LEU A 111 -7.27 -3.55 8.87
C LEU A 111 -8.43 -4.23 8.16
N HIS A 112 -8.58 -3.99 6.87
CA HIS A 112 -9.42 -4.80 6.01
C HIS A 112 -8.53 -5.85 5.33
N LEU A 113 -8.60 -7.08 5.84
CA LEU A 113 -7.84 -8.21 5.31
C LEU A 113 -8.69 -8.90 4.25
N ASP A 114 -8.22 -8.88 3.01
CA ASP A 114 -8.81 -9.63 1.90
C ASP A 114 -8.32 -11.09 1.90
N GLU A 115 -8.85 -11.90 1.01
CA GLU A 115 -8.38 -13.28 0.82
C GLU A 115 -6.96 -13.33 0.27
N GLN A 116 -6.22 -14.36 0.66
CA GLN A 116 -4.91 -14.62 0.09
C GLN A 116 -5.04 -14.99 -1.38
N ARG A 117 -4.60 -14.10 -2.27
CA ARG A 117 -4.68 -14.29 -3.71
C ARG A 117 -3.61 -15.28 -4.20
N ARG A 118 -4.01 -16.14 -5.14
CA ARG A 118 -3.12 -17.08 -5.84
C ARG A 118 -3.23 -16.83 -7.34
N ILE A 119 -2.17 -17.14 -8.07
CA ILE A 119 -2.22 -17.10 -9.53
C ILE A 119 -3.08 -18.28 -10.02
N ASP A 120 -4.28 -18.00 -10.50
CA ASP A 120 -5.20 -19.01 -11.00
C ASP A 120 -4.93 -19.32 -12.45
N GLN A 121 -4.51 -18.32 -13.23
CA GLN A 121 -4.29 -18.47 -14.65
C GLN A 121 -3.10 -17.63 -15.14
N LEU A 122 -2.25 -18.25 -15.99
CA LEU A 122 -1.27 -17.55 -16.82
C LEU A 122 -1.81 -17.42 -18.25
N VAL A 123 -1.95 -16.18 -18.71
CA VAL A 123 -2.44 -15.86 -20.05
C VAL A 123 -1.31 -15.32 -20.89
N PHE A 124 -1.03 -16.00 -22.03
CA PHE A 124 0.05 -15.61 -22.94
C PHE A 124 -0.56 -14.87 -24.14
N THR A 125 -0.37 -13.56 -24.21
CA THR A 125 -0.88 -12.68 -25.26
C THR A 125 0.27 -11.88 -25.88
N PRO A 126 0.26 -11.63 -27.20
CA PRO A 126 -0.67 -12.08 -28.25
C PRO A 126 -0.23 -13.37 -28.97
N TYR A 127 0.72 -14.15 -28.43
CA TYR A 127 1.39 -15.23 -29.15
C TYR A 127 0.65 -16.57 -29.09
N ASN A 128 -0.07 -16.89 -30.15
CA ASN A 128 -0.55 -18.27 -30.39
C ASN A 128 0.59 -19.27 -30.65
N SER A 129 1.76 -18.78 -31.05
CA SER A 129 2.94 -19.59 -31.46
C SER A 129 3.95 -19.80 -30.33
N PHE A 130 3.61 -19.52 -29.08
CA PHE A 130 4.54 -19.74 -27.96
C PHE A 130 4.80 -21.25 -27.79
N PRO A 131 6.07 -21.69 -27.59
CA PRO A 131 6.38 -23.12 -27.48
C PRO A 131 5.59 -23.78 -26.35
N THR A 132 4.75 -24.75 -26.70
CA THR A 132 3.81 -25.40 -25.79
C THR A 132 4.49 -26.00 -24.56
N GLY A 133 5.68 -26.58 -24.73
CA GLY A 133 6.43 -27.18 -23.62
C GLY A 133 6.88 -26.15 -22.56
N ILE A 134 7.30 -24.96 -23.00
CA ILE A 134 7.70 -23.87 -22.10
C ILE A 134 6.47 -23.31 -21.38
N LYS A 135 5.38 -23.09 -22.14
CA LYS A 135 4.10 -22.64 -21.60
C LYS A 135 3.60 -23.58 -20.50
N GLN A 136 3.54 -24.89 -20.76
CA GLN A 136 3.10 -25.87 -19.79
C GLN A 136 4.01 -25.94 -18.56
N ARG A 137 5.33 -25.80 -18.73
CA ARG A 137 6.27 -25.75 -17.62
C ARG A 137 6.02 -24.57 -16.69
N TRP A 138 5.75 -23.39 -17.24
CA TRP A 138 5.47 -22.19 -16.44
C TRP A 138 4.10 -22.27 -15.77
N ILE A 139 3.08 -22.73 -16.48
CA ILE A 139 1.75 -22.99 -15.91
C ILE A 139 1.91 -23.91 -14.69
N LYS A 140 2.56 -25.06 -14.85
CA LYS A 140 2.76 -26.01 -13.74
C LYS A 140 3.56 -25.42 -12.57
N LYS A 141 4.50 -24.51 -12.84
CA LYS A 141 5.36 -23.93 -11.81
C LYS A 141 4.70 -22.77 -11.08
N TYR A 142 3.95 -21.92 -11.75
CA TYR A 142 3.49 -20.64 -11.22
C TYR A 142 1.99 -20.60 -10.89
N GLU A 143 1.14 -21.37 -11.56
CA GLU A 143 -0.25 -21.48 -11.15
C GLU A 143 -0.36 -22.06 -9.75
N LYS A 144 -1.35 -21.56 -9.00
CA LYS A 144 -1.57 -21.85 -7.56
C LYS A 144 -0.52 -21.30 -6.60
N GLN A 145 0.55 -20.66 -7.09
CA GLN A 145 1.46 -19.92 -6.23
C GLN A 145 0.75 -18.68 -5.64
N PRO A 146 1.09 -18.27 -4.40
CA PRO A 146 0.60 -16.99 -3.89
C PRO A 146 0.97 -15.86 -4.86
N PHE A 147 0.01 -15.01 -5.16
CA PHE A 147 0.28 -13.83 -5.98
C PHE A 147 1.08 -12.80 -5.15
N THR A 148 2.35 -12.65 -5.47
CA THR A 148 3.26 -11.71 -4.83
C THR A 148 4.19 -11.09 -5.88
N ASP A 149 4.71 -9.91 -5.60
CA ASP A 149 5.70 -9.26 -6.47
C ASP A 149 6.93 -10.14 -6.71
N ALA A 150 7.36 -10.87 -5.68
CA ALA A 150 8.50 -11.79 -5.78
C ALA A 150 8.26 -12.90 -6.81
N VAL A 151 7.05 -13.48 -6.83
CA VAL A 151 6.67 -14.52 -7.80
C VAL A 151 6.58 -13.94 -9.20
N THR A 152 6.00 -12.75 -9.35
CA THR A 152 5.90 -12.06 -10.64
C THR A 152 7.28 -11.71 -11.20
N HIS A 153 8.16 -11.18 -10.38
CA HIS A 153 9.55 -10.89 -10.79
C HIS A 153 10.36 -12.16 -11.12
N ALA A 154 10.15 -13.24 -10.37
CA ALA A 154 10.81 -14.51 -10.69
C ALA A 154 10.38 -15.06 -12.07
N LEU A 155 9.08 -14.96 -12.38
CA LEU A 155 8.56 -15.33 -13.70
C LEU A 155 9.14 -14.46 -14.81
N GLN A 156 9.16 -13.13 -14.63
CA GLN A 156 9.76 -12.20 -15.59
C GLN A 156 11.25 -12.51 -15.84
N LYS A 157 11.99 -12.77 -14.77
CA LYS A 157 13.41 -13.14 -14.86
C LYS A 157 13.61 -14.44 -15.62
N GLU A 158 12.78 -15.45 -15.42
CA GLU A 158 12.82 -16.68 -16.22
C GLU A 158 12.49 -16.41 -17.70
N MET A 159 11.47 -15.59 -17.98
CA MET A 159 11.12 -15.23 -19.36
C MET A 159 12.28 -14.53 -20.08
N SER A 160 12.97 -13.61 -19.40
CA SER A 160 14.08 -12.86 -19.99
C SER A 160 15.31 -13.72 -20.32
N GLN A 161 15.40 -14.94 -19.78
CA GLN A 161 16.49 -15.88 -20.10
C GLN A 161 16.34 -16.52 -21.50
N PHE A 162 15.17 -16.43 -22.11
CA PHE A 162 14.95 -16.98 -23.45
C PHE A 162 15.24 -15.92 -24.52
N PRO A 163 16.24 -16.12 -25.39
CA PRO A 163 16.66 -15.11 -26.36
C PRO A 163 15.60 -14.74 -27.40
N PHE A 164 14.59 -15.60 -27.58
CA PHE A 164 13.46 -15.37 -28.49
C PHE A 164 12.27 -14.65 -27.84
N ILE A 165 12.34 -14.37 -26.55
CA ILE A 165 11.30 -13.62 -25.83
C ILE A 165 11.79 -12.20 -25.60
N LYS A 166 11.08 -11.24 -26.17
CA LYS A 166 11.28 -9.82 -25.89
C LYS A 166 10.09 -9.29 -25.11
N THR A 167 10.31 -9.01 -23.86
CA THR A 167 9.28 -8.38 -23.02
C THR A 167 9.07 -6.94 -23.48
N THR A 168 7.89 -6.62 -23.97
CA THR A 168 7.51 -5.26 -24.43
C THR A 168 6.75 -4.48 -23.36
N LYS A 169 6.09 -5.20 -22.45
CA LYS A 169 5.36 -4.65 -21.30
C LYS A 169 5.63 -5.48 -20.05
N GLN A 170 5.40 -4.89 -18.91
CA GLN A 170 5.34 -5.66 -17.66
C GLN A 170 4.09 -6.52 -17.64
N PRO A 171 4.11 -7.70 -16.95
CA PRO A 171 2.93 -8.51 -16.76
C PRO A 171 1.78 -7.68 -16.16
N GLU A 172 0.62 -7.84 -16.76
CA GLU A 172 -0.61 -7.19 -16.27
C GLU A 172 -1.41 -8.19 -15.45
N VAL A 173 -2.02 -7.72 -14.39
CA VAL A 173 -2.83 -8.56 -13.49
C VAL A 173 -4.27 -8.16 -13.59
N LEU A 174 -5.15 -9.14 -13.76
CA LEU A 174 -6.59 -8.97 -13.66
C LEU A 174 -7.09 -9.69 -12.43
N PHE A 175 -7.59 -8.93 -11.47
CA PHE A 175 -8.32 -9.44 -10.33
C PHE A 175 -9.82 -9.44 -10.63
N THR A 176 -10.46 -10.58 -10.47
CA THR A 176 -11.92 -10.71 -10.37
C THR A 176 -12.31 -10.99 -8.91
N GLU A 177 -13.59 -11.18 -8.62
CA GLU A 177 -14.04 -11.52 -7.27
C GLU A 177 -13.33 -12.78 -6.73
N SER A 178 -13.13 -13.81 -7.57
CA SER A 178 -12.62 -15.11 -7.14
C SER A 178 -11.32 -15.55 -7.84
N THR A 179 -10.86 -14.85 -8.88
CA THR A 179 -9.71 -15.30 -9.68
C THR A 179 -8.67 -14.20 -9.89
N THR A 180 -7.42 -14.64 -10.07
CA THR A 180 -6.29 -13.78 -10.40
C THR A 180 -5.65 -14.32 -11.68
N ALA A 181 -5.78 -13.58 -12.77
CA ALA A 181 -5.15 -13.90 -14.06
C ALA A 181 -3.92 -13.00 -14.28
N LEU A 182 -2.79 -13.61 -14.64
CA LEU A 182 -1.55 -12.90 -14.96
C LEU A 182 -1.31 -12.98 -16.48
N TYR A 183 -1.33 -11.81 -17.12
CA TYR A 183 -1.12 -11.65 -18.57
C TYR A 183 0.36 -11.39 -18.84
N LEU A 184 0.92 -12.17 -19.74
CA LEU A 184 2.35 -12.21 -20.06
C LEU A 184 2.61 -11.82 -21.53
#